data_12947ed2957378f0352792ecea3f0806
#
_entry.id   12947ed2957378f0352792ecea3f0806
#
_cell.length_a   1.000
_cell.length_b   1.000
_cell.length_c   1.000
_cell.angle_alpha   90.00
_cell.angle_beta   90.00
_cell.angle_gamma   90.00
#
_symmetry.space_group_name_H-M   'P 1'
#
loop_
_entity.id
_entity.type
_entity.pdbx_description
1 polymer ?
#
loop_
_entity_poly.entity_id
_entity_poly.type
_entity_poly.pdbx_seq_one_letter_code
_entity_poly.pdbx_strand_id
1 'polypeptide(L)'
;VIKLARKKTLVQELFCIENLSRVDMLCLDKTGTITQGKMTVSDILPLTAQPPFDLEEAVGSFIGALDDNNATFLALGERFPARGRWRAVCRTPFSSARKWSSVTFEGRGTVLVGAPEILLRGRSGLLPPAVAEREAAGCRVVLVAHSEERVEGVLPGTVRPVAALVLEDPIRPDARETLAFFTREDVQLKII
;
A
#
# COMPACT_ATOMS: atom_id res chain seq x y z
N VAL A 1 2.65 2.03 -38.70
CA VAL A 1 1.40 1.46 -38.19
C VAL A 1 1.55 -0.03 -37.85
N ILE A 2 1.96 -0.91 -38.80
CA ILE A 2 2.07 -2.38 -38.58
C ILE A 2 3.00 -2.75 -37.40
N LYS A 3 4.16 -2.08 -37.25
CA LYS A 3 5.06 -2.30 -36.10
C LYS A 3 4.43 -1.92 -34.77
N LEU A 4 3.63 -0.84 -34.73
CA LEU A 4 2.91 -0.39 -33.53
C LEU A 4 1.76 -1.33 -33.18
N ALA A 5 1.01 -1.78 -34.19
CA ALA A 5 -0.07 -2.77 -33.99
C ALA A 5 0.46 -4.09 -33.40
N ARG A 6 1.65 -4.58 -33.83
CA ARG A 6 2.31 -5.74 -33.25
C ARG A 6 2.69 -5.55 -31.77
N LYS A 7 2.92 -4.30 -31.35
CA LYS A 7 3.18 -3.90 -29.95
C LYS A 7 1.88 -3.57 -29.19
N LYS A 8 0.71 -3.94 -29.71
CA LYS A 8 -0.62 -3.68 -29.14
C LYS A 8 -0.93 -2.18 -28.98
N THR A 9 -0.33 -1.34 -29.83
CA THR A 9 -0.56 0.11 -29.84
C THR A 9 -1.45 0.45 -31.01
N LEU A 10 -2.63 1.00 -30.74
CA LEU A 10 -3.58 1.47 -31.77
C LEU A 10 -3.27 2.93 -32.11
N VAL A 11 -3.07 3.20 -33.41
CA VAL A 11 -2.92 4.55 -33.94
C VAL A 11 -4.21 4.91 -34.66
N GLN A 12 -4.93 5.89 -34.15
CA GLN A 12 -6.22 6.35 -34.72
C GLN A 12 -6.00 7.29 -35.89
N GLU A 13 -4.96 8.12 -35.85
CA GLU A 13 -4.65 9.08 -36.92
C GLU A 13 -3.19 8.97 -37.35
N LEU A 14 -2.94 8.94 -38.66
CA LEU A 14 -1.58 8.82 -39.20
C LEU A 14 -0.66 9.99 -38.83
N PHE A 15 -1.20 11.19 -38.68
CA PHE A 15 -0.47 12.38 -38.25
C PHE A 15 0.06 12.29 -36.82
N CYS A 16 -0.50 11.42 -35.98
CA CYS A 16 0.04 11.16 -34.64
C CYS A 16 1.48 10.71 -34.67
N ILE A 17 1.88 9.89 -35.67
CA ILE A 17 3.25 9.37 -35.80
C ILE A 17 4.23 10.49 -36.13
N GLU A 18 3.83 11.41 -37.02
CA GLU A 18 4.65 12.57 -37.35
C GLU A 18 4.79 13.53 -36.16
N ASN A 19 3.70 13.78 -35.45
CA ASN A 19 3.73 14.62 -34.25
C ASN A 19 4.58 14.00 -33.13
N LEU A 20 4.51 12.68 -32.91
CA LEU A 20 5.34 11.98 -31.95
C LEU A 20 6.84 12.11 -32.26
N SER A 21 7.22 12.19 -33.54
CA SER A 21 8.64 12.38 -33.92
C SER A 21 9.19 13.78 -33.60
N ARG A 22 8.32 14.73 -33.24
CA ARG A 22 8.65 16.12 -32.91
C ARG A 22 8.52 16.41 -31.41
N VAL A 23 8.21 15.39 -30.60
CA VAL A 23 8.09 15.55 -29.15
C VAL A 23 9.46 15.77 -28.55
N ASP A 24 9.62 16.88 -27.87
CA ASP A 24 10.84 17.27 -27.15
C ASP A 24 10.70 17.13 -25.62
N MET A 25 9.45 16.94 -25.13
CA MET A 25 9.14 16.76 -23.71
C MET A 25 8.10 15.68 -23.50
N LEU A 26 8.37 14.77 -22.56
CA LEU A 26 7.47 13.71 -22.12
C LEU A 26 7.12 13.89 -20.66
N CYS A 27 5.84 14.14 -20.38
CA CYS A 27 5.31 14.18 -19.03
C CYS A 27 4.74 12.80 -18.64
N LEU A 28 5.25 12.22 -17.59
CA LEU A 28 4.89 10.88 -17.13
C LEU A 28 4.18 10.96 -15.77
N ASP A 29 3.03 10.34 -15.65
CA ASP A 29 2.46 10.00 -14.36
C ASP A 29 3.32 8.92 -13.68
N LYS A 30 3.52 9.04 -12.37
CA LYS A 30 4.30 8.08 -11.59
C LYS A 30 3.58 6.74 -11.50
N THR A 31 2.33 6.78 -11.02
CA THR A 31 1.58 5.58 -10.62
C THR A 31 1.04 4.79 -11.81
N GLY A 32 1.41 3.52 -11.92
CA GLY A 32 0.99 2.65 -13.02
C GLY A 32 1.69 2.92 -14.38
N THR A 33 2.55 3.95 -14.45
CA THR A 33 3.36 4.27 -15.63
C THR A 33 4.82 3.93 -15.39
N ILE A 34 5.48 4.61 -14.46
CA ILE A 34 6.86 4.32 -14.03
C ILE A 34 6.86 3.18 -13.02
N THR A 35 5.84 3.13 -12.18
CA THR A 35 5.61 2.05 -11.23
C THR A 35 4.64 1.00 -11.79
N GLN A 36 4.54 -0.13 -11.11
CA GLN A 36 3.68 -1.24 -11.54
C GLN A 36 2.18 -0.97 -11.33
N GLY A 37 1.82 0.08 -10.57
CA GLY A 37 0.44 0.38 -10.18
C GLY A 37 -0.13 -0.62 -9.17
N LYS A 38 0.75 -1.37 -8.51
CA LYS A 38 0.38 -2.42 -7.56
C LYS A 38 1.16 -2.24 -6.27
N MET A 39 0.45 -1.93 -5.19
CA MET A 39 1.06 -1.86 -3.87
C MET A 39 1.55 -3.23 -3.41
N THR A 40 2.72 -3.27 -2.80
CA THR A 40 3.28 -4.47 -2.16
C THR A 40 3.81 -4.12 -0.77
N VAL A 41 3.80 -5.09 0.16
CA VAL A 41 4.46 -4.95 1.46
C VAL A 41 5.95 -5.19 1.25
N SER A 42 6.76 -4.14 1.39
CA SER A 42 8.21 -4.20 1.17
C SER A 42 9.00 -4.47 2.45
N ASP A 43 8.46 -4.06 3.62
CA ASP A 43 9.14 -4.23 4.90
C ASP A 43 8.14 -4.36 6.06
N ILE A 44 8.57 -4.99 7.15
CA ILE A 44 7.80 -5.17 8.38
C ILE A 44 8.69 -4.74 9.55
N LEU A 45 8.29 -3.67 10.22
CA LEU A 45 9.02 -3.13 11.38
C LEU A 45 8.28 -3.49 12.67
N PRO A 46 8.79 -4.47 13.47
CA PRO A 46 8.21 -4.79 14.76
C PRO A 46 8.27 -3.60 15.71
N LEU A 47 7.18 -3.32 16.43
CA LEU A 47 7.08 -2.21 17.39
C LEU A 47 7.04 -2.68 18.85
N THR A 48 6.98 -3.97 19.05
CA THR A 48 7.04 -4.60 20.38
C THR A 48 7.87 -5.87 20.35
N ALA A 49 8.63 -6.11 21.42
CA ALA A 49 9.41 -7.34 21.57
C ALA A 49 8.54 -8.56 21.95
N GLN A 50 7.36 -8.31 22.51
CA GLN A 50 6.40 -9.34 22.91
C GLN A 50 5.01 -9.03 22.32
N PRO A 51 4.79 -9.41 21.06
CA PRO A 51 3.49 -9.23 20.44
C PRO A 51 2.44 -10.11 21.13
N PRO A 52 1.19 -9.64 21.25
CA PRO A 52 0.11 -10.41 21.90
C PRO A 52 -0.33 -11.61 21.05
N PHE A 53 0.16 -11.71 19.83
CA PHE A 53 -0.17 -12.77 18.87
C PHE A 53 0.92 -12.92 17.81
N ASP A 54 0.89 -13.99 17.07
CA ASP A 54 1.67 -14.15 15.84
C ASP A 54 1.12 -13.21 14.76
N LEU A 55 1.99 -12.38 14.18
CA LEU A 55 1.61 -11.34 13.22
C LEU A 55 1.02 -11.93 11.93
N GLU A 56 1.61 -13.02 11.42
CA GLU A 56 1.15 -13.68 10.20
C GLU A 56 -0.25 -14.25 10.38
N GLU A 57 -0.51 -14.89 11.53
CA GLU A 57 -1.81 -15.46 11.85
C GLU A 57 -2.87 -14.37 12.07
N ALA A 58 -2.50 -13.29 12.78
CA ALA A 58 -3.40 -12.19 13.09
C ALA A 58 -3.83 -11.42 11.83
N VAL A 59 -2.86 -11.01 11.00
CA VAL A 59 -3.15 -10.26 9.77
C VAL A 59 -3.84 -11.18 8.76
N GLY A 60 -3.43 -12.44 8.63
CA GLY A 60 -4.14 -13.41 7.76
C GLY A 60 -5.59 -13.65 8.19
N SER A 61 -5.87 -13.73 9.49
CA SER A 61 -7.24 -13.83 10.01
C SER A 61 -8.03 -12.54 9.81
N PHE A 62 -7.38 -11.38 9.96
CA PHE A 62 -7.97 -10.07 9.70
C PHE A 62 -8.40 -9.94 8.23
N ILE A 63 -7.51 -10.30 7.28
CA ILE A 63 -7.81 -10.30 5.85
C ILE A 63 -8.97 -11.26 5.53
N GLY A 64 -8.94 -12.47 6.10
CA GLY A 64 -10.01 -13.46 5.88
C GLY A 64 -11.37 -13.08 6.46
N ALA A 65 -11.42 -12.11 7.39
CA ALA A 65 -12.64 -11.65 8.04
C ALA A 65 -13.29 -10.44 7.36
N LEU A 66 -12.58 -9.72 6.51
CA LEU A 66 -13.06 -8.53 5.81
C LEU A 66 -13.15 -8.79 4.30
N ASP A 67 -14.05 -8.08 3.64
CA ASP A 67 -14.17 -8.04 2.19
C ASP A 67 -13.92 -6.59 1.75
N ASP A 68 -12.68 -6.30 1.38
CA ASP A 68 -12.23 -4.98 0.94
C ASP A 68 -11.37 -5.14 -0.32
N ASN A 69 -11.38 -4.14 -1.19
CA ASN A 69 -10.66 -4.16 -2.46
C ASN A 69 -9.68 -2.99 -2.63
N ASN A 70 -9.43 -2.21 -1.58
CA ASN A 70 -8.45 -1.13 -1.67
C ASN A 70 -7.02 -1.68 -1.82
N ALA A 71 -6.13 -0.89 -2.45
CA ALA A 71 -4.77 -1.32 -2.79
C ALA A 71 -3.96 -1.80 -1.57
N THR A 72 -4.15 -1.20 -0.39
CA THR A 72 -3.50 -1.61 0.85
C THR A 72 -3.98 -3.00 1.28
N PHE A 73 -5.29 -3.24 1.28
CA PHE A 73 -5.88 -4.52 1.68
C PHE A 73 -5.43 -5.66 0.75
N LEU A 74 -5.40 -5.41 -0.56
CA LEU A 74 -4.92 -6.38 -1.54
C LEU A 74 -3.44 -6.70 -1.32
N ALA A 75 -2.59 -5.69 -1.08
CA ALA A 75 -1.18 -5.88 -0.77
C ALA A 75 -0.95 -6.70 0.51
N LEU A 76 -1.76 -6.44 1.54
CA LEU A 76 -1.74 -7.24 2.77
C LEU A 76 -2.17 -8.68 2.50
N GLY A 77 -3.23 -8.89 1.72
CA GLY A 77 -3.73 -10.23 1.36
C GLY A 77 -2.72 -11.09 0.59
N GLU A 78 -1.89 -10.45 -0.24
CA GLU A 78 -0.81 -11.16 -0.93
C GLU A 78 0.34 -11.54 0.00
N ARG A 79 0.71 -10.64 0.91
CA ARG A 79 1.79 -10.89 1.86
C ARG A 79 1.38 -11.82 3.01
N PHE A 80 0.13 -11.71 3.46
CA PHE A 80 -0.44 -12.47 4.56
C PHE A 80 -1.66 -13.25 4.07
N PRO A 81 -1.48 -14.43 3.45
CA PRO A 81 -2.60 -15.19 2.91
C PRO A 81 -3.66 -15.46 3.97
N ALA A 82 -4.93 -15.25 3.60
CA ALA A 82 -6.06 -15.45 4.49
C ALA A 82 -6.10 -16.91 4.99
N ARG A 83 -5.73 -17.12 6.25
CA ARG A 83 -5.74 -18.45 6.89
C ARG A 83 -6.92 -18.67 7.83
N GLY A 84 -7.77 -17.64 7.98
CA GLY A 84 -9.12 -17.69 8.57
C GLY A 84 -9.32 -18.50 9.85
N ARG A 85 -8.31 -18.60 10.73
CA ARG A 85 -8.37 -19.49 11.91
C ARG A 85 -9.11 -18.87 13.09
N TRP A 86 -9.18 -17.53 13.15
CA TRP A 86 -9.79 -16.84 14.28
C TRP A 86 -11.25 -16.50 13.99
N ARG A 87 -12.11 -16.76 14.98
CA ARG A 87 -13.54 -16.44 14.87
C ARG A 87 -13.78 -14.96 15.06
N ALA A 88 -14.16 -14.26 13.99
CA ALA A 88 -14.50 -12.85 14.05
C ALA A 88 -15.88 -12.64 14.68
N VAL A 89 -15.97 -11.77 15.69
CA VAL A 89 -17.23 -11.42 16.39
C VAL A 89 -17.71 -10.01 16.08
N CYS A 90 -16.81 -9.10 15.69
CA CYS A 90 -17.18 -7.76 15.25
C CYS A 90 -16.23 -7.29 14.13
N ARG A 91 -16.73 -6.51 13.19
CA ARG A 91 -15.98 -6.00 12.05
C ARG A 91 -16.25 -4.52 11.86
N THR A 92 -15.21 -3.74 11.67
CA THR A 92 -15.29 -2.35 11.22
C THR A 92 -14.54 -2.26 9.89
N PRO A 93 -15.23 -2.23 8.74
CA PRO A 93 -14.60 -2.09 7.42
C PRO A 93 -13.83 -0.77 7.31
N PHE A 94 -12.87 -0.70 6.39
CA PHE A 94 -12.14 0.52 6.12
C PHE A 94 -13.07 1.63 5.60
N SER A 95 -12.78 2.88 5.95
CA SER A 95 -13.31 4.03 5.26
C SER A 95 -12.26 5.14 5.16
N SER A 96 -12.29 5.92 4.09
CA SER A 96 -11.38 7.03 3.85
C SER A 96 -11.47 8.11 4.94
N ALA A 97 -12.65 8.29 5.53
CA ALA A 97 -12.88 9.24 6.62
C ALA A 97 -12.21 8.78 7.93
N ARG A 98 -12.29 7.47 8.24
CA ARG A 98 -11.67 6.89 9.45
C ARG A 98 -10.20 6.59 9.29
N LYS A 99 -9.76 6.22 8.07
CA LYS A 99 -8.39 5.78 7.74
C LYS A 99 -7.92 4.52 8.51
N TRP A 100 -8.83 3.72 9.03
CA TRP A 100 -8.55 2.47 9.71
C TRP A 100 -9.70 1.48 9.55
N SER A 101 -9.40 0.22 9.81
CA SER A 101 -10.33 -0.91 9.90
C SER A 101 -9.97 -1.78 11.10
N SER A 102 -10.91 -2.59 11.57
CA SER A 102 -10.68 -3.51 12.68
C SER A 102 -11.52 -4.76 12.60
N VAL A 103 -11.01 -5.81 13.23
CA VAL A 103 -11.75 -7.05 13.49
C VAL A 103 -11.52 -7.45 14.93
N THR A 104 -12.62 -7.63 15.69
CA THR A 104 -12.58 -8.23 17.02
C THR A 104 -12.73 -9.73 16.89
N PHE A 105 -11.83 -10.47 17.52
CA PHE A 105 -11.82 -11.92 17.53
C PHE A 105 -12.15 -12.48 18.90
N GLU A 106 -12.87 -13.59 18.92
CA GLU A 106 -13.28 -14.26 20.16
C GLU A 106 -12.05 -14.68 20.99
N GLY A 107 -11.99 -14.20 22.25
CA GLY A 107 -10.90 -14.53 23.18
C GLY A 107 -9.53 -13.95 22.84
N ARG A 108 -9.42 -13.05 21.82
CA ARG A 108 -8.14 -12.50 21.36
C ARG A 108 -8.10 -10.98 21.24
N GLY A 109 -9.20 -10.29 21.63
CA GLY A 109 -9.31 -8.84 21.47
C GLY A 109 -9.48 -8.41 20.01
N THR A 110 -9.09 -7.18 19.72
CA THR A 110 -9.29 -6.54 18.42
C THR A 110 -7.95 -6.26 17.74
N VAL A 111 -7.84 -6.69 16.50
CA VAL A 111 -6.77 -6.29 15.58
C VAL A 111 -7.24 -5.06 14.80
N LEU A 112 -6.44 -3.99 14.83
CA LEU A 112 -6.67 -2.75 14.10
C LEU A 112 -5.58 -2.60 13.04
N VAL A 113 -5.98 -2.13 11.85
CA VAL A 113 -5.06 -1.82 10.76
C VAL A 113 -5.43 -0.46 10.20
N GLY A 114 -4.47 0.47 10.15
CA GLY A 114 -4.78 1.83 9.69
C GLY A 114 -3.59 2.79 9.73
N ALA A 115 -3.89 4.05 9.44
CA ALA A 115 -2.90 5.11 9.42
C ALA A 115 -2.30 5.35 10.82
N PRO A 116 -0.96 5.42 10.95
CA PRO A 116 -0.30 5.57 12.23
C PRO A 116 -0.77 6.79 13.02
N GLU A 117 -0.94 7.93 12.36
CA GLU A 117 -1.37 9.19 12.99
C GLU A 117 -2.77 9.09 13.62
N ILE A 118 -3.63 8.24 13.06
CA ILE A 118 -4.99 8.02 13.57
C ILE A 118 -4.97 7.02 14.73
N LEU A 119 -4.36 5.86 14.54
CA LEU A 119 -4.35 4.80 15.56
C LEU A 119 -3.58 5.24 16.82
N LEU A 120 -2.52 6.01 16.67
CA LEU A 120 -1.73 6.54 17.78
C LEU A 120 -2.23 7.90 18.29
N ARG A 121 -3.31 8.46 17.71
CA ARG A 121 -3.87 9.76 18.11
C ARG A 121 -2.82 10.87 18.15
N GLY A 122 -1.99 10.97 17.12
CA GLY A 122 -0.91 11.95 17.01
C GLY A 122 0.33 11.66 17.88
N ARG A 123 0.38 10.56 18.62
CA ARG A 123 1.55 10.16 19.42
C ARG A 123 2.63 9.50 18.54
N SER A 124 3.10 10.20 17.52
CA SER A 124 4.12 9.69 16.57
C SER A 124 5.46 9.35 17.22
N GLY A 125 5.78 9.93 18.39
CA GLY A 125 6.98 9.58 19.16
C GLY A 125 7.04 8.14 19.67
N LEU A 126 5.97 7.35 19.51
CA LEU A 126 5.95 5.91 19.76
C LEU A 126 6.52 5.08 18.61
N LEU A 127 6.73 5.68 17.45
CA LEU A 127 7.25 5.00 16.27
C LEU A 127 8.77 5.15 16.18
N PRO A 128 9.49 4.09 15.77
CA PRO A 128 10.92 4.19 15.50
C PRO A 128 11.21 5.22 14.40
N PRO A 129 12.39 5.89 14.43
CA PRO A 129 12.81 6.81 13.36
C PRO A 129 12.76 6.19 11.96
N ALA A 130 13.02 4.90 11.85
CA ALA A 130 12.93 4.15 10.59
C ALA A 130 11.55 4.26 9.90
N VAL A 131 10.46 4.43 10.66
CA VAL A 131 9.12 4.64 10.08
C VAL A 131 9.05 5.99 9.38
N ALA A 132 9.50 7.05 10.03
CA ALA A 132 9.53 8.40 9.46
C ALA A 132 10.45 8.48 8.22
N GLU A 133 11.57 7.75 8.23
CA GLU A 133 12.47 7.65 7.07
C GLU A 133 11.78 7.00 5.87
N ARG A 134 11.01 5.94 6.09
CA ARG A 134 10.22 5.28 5.03
C ARG A 134 9.12 6.19 4.47
N GLU A 135 8.40 6.91 5.34
CA GLU A 135 7.40 7.89 4.92
C GLU A 135 8.02 9.03 4.11
N ALA A 136 9.17 9.56 4.55
CA ALA A 136 9.93 10.58 3.83
C ALA A 136 10.44 10.08 2.46
N ALA A 137 10.73 8.79 2.32
CA ALA A 137 11.08 8.15 1.06
C ALA A 137 9.86 7.92 0.14
N GLY A 138 8.65 8.31 0.56
CA GLY A 138 7.42 8.19 -0.21
C GLY A 138 6.73 6.83 -0.11
N CYS A 139 7.14 5.97 0.84
CA CYS A 139 6.46 4.73 1.15
C CYS A 139 5.17 5.03 1.94
N ARG A 140 4.18 4.18 1.77
CA ARG A 140 2.99 4.18 2.64
C ARG A 140 3.26 3.30 3.84
N VAL A 141 3.06 3.83 5.04
CA VAL A 141 3.13 3.04 6.26
C VAL A 141 1.73 2.78 6.81
N VAL A 142 1.49 1.54 7.21
CA VAL A 142 0.23 1.10 7.84
C VAL A 142 0.58 0.43 9.16
N LEU A 143 -0.09 0.85 10.22
CA LEU A 143 0.11 0.30 11.56
C LEU A 143 -0.82 -0.89 11.78
N VAL A 144 -0.26 -2.00 12.26
CA VAL A 144 -1.01 -3.09 12.90
C VAL A 144 -0.96 -2.87 14.41
N ALA A 145 -2.12 -2.83 15.04
CA ALA A 145 -2.25 -2.58 16.46
C ALA A 145 -3.26 -3.55 17.10
N HIS A 146 -3.20 -3.65 18.41
CA HIS A 146 -4.07 -4.49 19.23
C HIS A 146 -4.79 -3.69 20.30
N SER A 147 -6.01 -4.11 20.64
CA SER A 147 -6.78 -3.67 21.80
C SER A 147 -7.50 -4.85 22.42
N GLU A 148 -7.58 -4.88 23.76
CA GLU A 148 -8.43 -5.85 24.48
C GLU A 148 -9.93 -5.50 24.35
N GLU A 149 -10.24 -4.26 24.01
CA GLU A 149 -11.59 -3.77 23.89
C GLU A 149 -12.25 -4.29 22.61
N ARG A 150 -13.56 -4.59 22.67
CA ARG A 150 -14.37 -4.77 21.46
C ARG A 150 -14.54 -3.44 20.75
N VAL A 151 -14.24 -3.43 19.45
CA VAL A 151 -14.28 -2.22 18.62
C VAL A 151 -15.43 -2.28 17.64
N GLU A 152 -16.27 -1.26 17.64
CA GLU A 152 -17.43 -1.11 16.76
C GLU A 152 -17.53 0.32 16.24
N GLY A 153 -16.78 0.62 15.18
CA GLY A 153 -16.79 1.91 14.47
C GLY A 153 -16.08 3.07 15.17
N VAL A 154 -15.75 2.94 16.46
CA VAL A 154 -15.07 3.96 17.27
C VAL A 154 -13.73 3.41 17.77
N LEU A 155 -12.67 4.22 17.74
CA LEU A 155 -11.35 3.80 18.26
C LEU A 155 -11.43 3.52 19.77
N PRO A 156 -10.89 2.38 20.22
CA PRO A 156 -10.87 2.00 21.64
C PRO A 156 -10.01 2.96 22.46
N GLY A 157 -10.22 2.98 23.77
CA GLY A 157 -9.45 3.79 24.72
C GLY A 157 -7.96 3.46 24.69
N THR A 158 -7.64 2.16 24.57
CA THR A 158 -6.26 1.66 24.55
C THR A 158 -5.96 0.99 23.21
N VAL A 159 -4.96 1.51 22.51
CA VAL A 159 -4.41 0.95 21.28
C VAL A 159 -2.92 0.70 21.49
N ARG A 160 -2.49 -0.55 21.37
CA ARG A 160 -1.07 -0.97 21.48
C ARG A 160 -0.52 -1.26 20.09
N PRO A 161 0.50 -0.54 19.62
CA PRO A 161 1.14 -0.82 18.34
C PRO A 161 1.87 -2.17 18.39
N VAL A 162 1.76 -2.95 17.32
CA VAL A 162 2.39 -4.27 17.19
C VAL A 162 3.46 -4.25 16.12
N ALA A 163 3.13 -3.77 14.92
CA ALA A 163 4.06 -3.66 13.81
C ALA A 163 3.67 -2.51 12.87
N ALA A 164 4.65 -1.90 12.22
CA ALA A 164 4.45 -1.03 11.09
C ALA A 164 4.77 -1.80 9.80
N LEU A 165 3.82 -1.82 8.88
CA LEU A 165 3.95 -2.43 7.58
C LEU A 165 4.26 -1.34 6.57
N VAL A 166 5.39 -1.47 5.88
CA VAL A 166 5.82 -0.54 4.84
C VAL A 166 5.33 -1.06 3.50
N LEU A 167 4.59 -0.21 2.79
CA LEU A 167 4.06 -0.53 1.47
C LEU A 167 4.61 0.45 0.44
N GLU A 168 4.94 -0.08 -0.71
CA GLU A 168 5.39 0.70 -1.86
C GLU A 168 4.77 0.19 -3.16
N ASP A 169 4.73 1.06 -4.15
CA ASP A 169 4.41 0.70 -5.53
C ASP A 169 5.75 0.54 -6.27
N PRO A 170 6.21 -0.70 -6.53
CA PRO A 170 7.52 -0.94 -7.07
C PRO A 170 7.68 -0.34 -8.47
N ILE A 171 8.85 0.22 -8.74
CA ILE A 171 9.23 0.69 -10.07
C ILE A 171 9.24 -0.49 -11.05
N ARG A 172 8.74 -0.27 -12.25
CA ARG A 172 8.76 -1.29 -13.31
C ARG A 172 10.21 -1.67 -13.66
N PRO A 173 10.51 -2.94 -13.89
CA PRO A 173 11.87 -3.39 -14.22
C PRO A 173 12.45 -2.71 -15.46
N ASP A 174 11.60 -2.40 -16.45
CA ASP A 174 11.95 -1.76 -17.73
C ASP A 174 11.97 -0.22 -17.67
N ALA A 175 11.52 0.39 -16.56
CA ALA A 175 11.39 1.84 -16.45
C ALA A 175 12.75 2.55 -16.66
N ARG A 176 13.81 2.05 -16.04
CA ARG A 176 15.15 2.66 -16.15
C ARG A 176 15.67 2.68 -17.58
N GLU A 177 15.50 1.57 -18.30
CA GLU A 177 15.92 1.46 -19.71
C GLU A 177 15.09 2.37 -20.61
N THR A 178 13.77 2.39 -20.38
CA THR A 178 12.82 3.24 -21.11
C THR A 178 13.13 4.73 -20.93
N LEU A 179 13.35 5.17 -19.68
CA LEU A 179 13.71 6.56 -19.40
C LEU A 179 15.06 6.94 -20.02
N ALA A 180 16.08 6.06 -19.93
CA ALA A 180 17.37 6.27 -20.55
C ALA A 180 17.29 6.33 -22.10
N PHE A 181 16.36 5.60 -22.71
CA PHE A 181 16.09 5.71 -24.14
C PHE A 181 15.62 7.13 -24.50
N PHE A 182 14.61 7.66 -23.84
CA PHE A 182 14.10 9.01 -24.13
C PHE A 182 15.16 10.09 -23.90
N THR A 183 15.98 9.96 -22.86
CA THR A 183 17.10 10.89 -22.61
C THR A 183 18.13 10.86 -23.77
N ARG A 184 18.42 9.69 -24.37
CA ARG A 184 19.32 9.59 -25.52
C ARG A 184 18.75 10.18 -26.81
N GLU A 185 17.43 10.21 -26.93
CA GLU A 185 16.71 10.82 -28.06
C GLU A 185 16.44 12.34 -27.83
N ASP A 186 17.15 12.97 -26.89
CA ASP A 186 17.02 14.39 -26.51
C ASP A 186 15.60 14.81 -26.05
N VAL A 187 14.80 13.85 -25.56
CA VAL A 187 13.48 14.12 -25.01
C VAL A 187 13.60 14.44 -23.52
N GLN A 188 13.12 15.62 -23.13
CA GLN A 188 13.07 16.01 -21.73
C GLN A 188 12.01 15.21 -20.99
N LEU A 189 12.36 14.69 -19.80
CA LEU A 189 11.45 13.91 -18.97
C LEU A 189 10.95 14.74 -17.78
N LYS A 190 9.64 14.77 -17.56
CA LYS A 190 9.00 15.31 -16.36
C LYS A 190 8.10 14.27 -15.73
N ILE A 191 8.21 14.10 -14.43
CA ILE A 191 7.33 13.24 -13.63
C ILE A 191 6.33 14.16 -12.93
N ILE A 192 5.03 13.83 -13.03
CA ILE A 192 3.91 14.57 -12.45
C ILE A 192 3.10 13.68 -11.50
#